data_c2752ab5382167e2c041e6f35c2e20f5
#
_entry.id   c2752ab5382167e2c041e6f35c2e20f5
#
_cell.length_a   1.000
_cell.length_b   1.000
_cell.length_c   1.000
_cell.angle_alpha   90.00
_cell.angle_beta   90.00
_cell.angle_gamma   90.00
#
_symmetry.space_group_name_H-M   'P 1'
#
loop_
_entity.id
_entity.type
_entity.pdbx_description
1 polymer ?
#
loop_
_entity_poly.entity_id
_entity_poly.type
_entity_poly.pdbx_seq_one_letter_code
_entity_poly.pdbx_strand_id
1 'polypeptide(L)'
;MDFLKEIVKEIGDDFTKVAQDIDETERFIDTGSHIFNAVVSGSIYGGVSSNKITAIAGESSTGKTYFSLAVVKNFLDTNPDGYCLYFDTEAAVNRGLLESRGVDLDRLVVINVVTIEEFRSKALRAVDKYMQMPIEDRKPCMFVLDSLGMLSTEKEIRDALDDKQVRDMTKSQLVKGAFRMLTLKLGQANVPLIVTNHTYDVIGAYVPTKEMGGGSGLKYAASTIIYLGRKKEKDGKEVVGNIIKAKTAKSRISKENKQVEIRLFFDDRGLDRYYGLLELGEIGGIWKNVAGRYEINGKKIYAKQILANPEEYFTPEVMQALDEIAQKEFSYGS
;
A
#
# COMPACT_ATOMS: atom_id res chain seq x y z
N MET A 1 -23.73 32.09 3.76
CA MET A 1 -24.05 30.69 3.47
C MET A 1 -24.82 30.49 2.18
N ASP A 2 -25.74 31.35 1.80
CA ASP A 2 -26.52 31.24 0.54
C ASP A 2 -25.65 31.31 -0.72
N PHE A 3 -24.74 32.29 -0.79
CA PHE A 3 -23.89 32.49 -1.95
C PHE A 3 -23.01 31.28 -2.32
N LEU A 4 -22.44 30.59 -1.33
CA LEU A 4 -21.63 29.36 -1.58
C LEU A 4 -22.49 28.23 -2.15
N LYS A 5 -23.72 28.08 -1.64
CA LYS A 5 -24.66 27.07 -2.15
C LYS A 5 -25.17 27.43 -3.56
N GLU A 6 -25.34 28.70 -3.86
CA GLU A 6 -25.67 29.15 -5.21
C GLU A 6 -24.56 28.85 -6.21
N ILE A 7 -23.28 29.08 -5.86
CA ILE A 7 -22.12 28.71 -6.70
C ILE A 7 -22.08 27.22 -6.95
N VAL A 8 -22.24 26.39 -5.90
CA VAL A 8 -22.26 24.93 -6.05
C VAL A 8 -23.35 24.48 -7.01
N LYS A 9 -24.54 25.08 -6.90
CA LYS A 9 -25.66 24.79 -7.78
C LYS A 9 -25.43 25.25 -9.22
N GLU A 10 -24.77 26.40 -9.41
CA GLU A 10 -24.48 26.96 -10.75
C GLU A 10 -23.40 26.14 -11.47
N ILE A 11 -22.37 25.68 -10.75
CA ILE A 11 -21.33 24.75 -11.29
C ILE A 11 -21.96 23.43 -11.69
N GLY A 12 -22.89 22.88 -10.89
CA GLY A 12 -23.82 21.81 -11.27
C GLY A 12 -23.17 20.43 -11.48
N ASP A 13 -21.99 20.17 -10.91
CA ASP A 13 -21.37 18.84 -10.94
C ASP A 13 -21.47 18.15 -9.56
N ASP A 14 -21.46 16.82 -9.56
CA ASP A 14 -21.60 15.97 -8.36
C ASP A 14 -20.40 16.06 -7.40
N PHE A 15 -19.30 16.67 -7.82
CA PHE A 15 -18.04 16.72 -7.08
C PHE A 15 -17.76 18.08 -6.44
N THR A 16 -18.52 19.11 -6.81
CA THR A 16 -18.42 20.44 -6.20
C THR A 16 -19.24 20.48 -4.92
N LYS A 17 -18.58 20.69 -3.79
CA LYS A 17 -19.21 20.71 -2.45
C LYS A 17 -18.69 21.88 -1.64
N VAL A 18 -19.51 22.38 -0.73
CA VAL A 18 -19.02 23.26 0.34
C VAL A 18 -18.12 22.42 1.27
N ALA A 19 -17.03 23.00 1.77
CA ALA A 19 -16.05 22.25 2.56
C ALA A 19 -16.66 21.51 3.76
N GLN A 20 -17.67 22.09 4.42
CA GLN A 20 -18.38 21.42 5.54
C GLN A 20 -19.20 20.18 5.13
N ASP A 21 -19.49 20.03 3.82
CA ASP A 21 -20.24 18.90 3.27
C ASP A 21 -19.31 17.82 2.66
N ILE A 22 -17.99 18.00 2.80
CA ILE A 22 -17.00 16.98 2.43
C ILE A 22 -17.05 15.89 3.49
N ASP A 23 -17.29 14.66 3.06
CA ASP A 23 -17.20 13.50 3.95
C ASP A 23 -15.74 13.31 4.40
N GLU A 24 -15.47 13.56 5.68
CA GLU A 24 -14.14 13.46 6.30
C GLU A 24 -13.76 12.01 6.64
N THR A 25 -14.67 11.04 6.44
CA THR A 25 -14.41 9.65 6.80
C THR A 25 -13.38 9.05 5.86
N GLU A 26 -12.10 9.27 6.15
CA GLU A 26 -11.02 8.53 5.52
C GLU A 26 -11.13 7.07 5.93
N ARG A 27 -11.43 6.21 4.96
CA ARG A 27 -11.50 4.76 5.19
C ARG A 27 -10.17 4.15 4.83
N PHE A 28 -9.79 3.12 5.58
CA PHE A 28 -8.55 2.40 5.38
C PHE A 28 -8.79 0.93 5.05
N ILE A 29 -7.86 0.34 4.32
CA ILE A 29 -7.82 -1.08 3.99
C ILE A 29 -6.68 -1.67 4.80
N ASP A 30 -6.97 -2.66 5.64
CA ASP A 30 -6.00 -3.37 6.47
C ASP A 30 -4.91 -4.01 5.60
N THR A 31 -3.67 -3.81 5.97
CA THR A 31 -2.50 -4.40 5.29
C THR A 31 -2.23 -5.84 5.71
N GLY A 32 -2.89 -6.32 6.77
CA GLY A 32 -2.63 -7.61 7.41
C GLY A 32 -1.59 -7.57 8.53
N SER A 33 -0.96 -6.42 8.79
CA SER A 33 -0.03 -6.22 9.89
C SER A 33 -0.35 -4.94 10.63
N HIS A 34 -0.57 -5.02 11.95
CA HIS A 34 -0.89 -3.88 12.79
C HIS A 34 0.16 -2.77 12.75
N ILE A 35 1.45 -3.15 12.81
CA ILE A 35 2.52 -2.15 12.77
C ILE A 35 2.68 -1.52 11.38
N PHE A 36 2.36 -2.27 10.31
CA PHE A 36 2.37 -1.74 8.96
C PHE A 36 1.20 -0.77 8.75
N ASN A 37 0.02 -1.08 9.28
CA ASN A 37 -1.11 -0.15 9.32
C ASN A 37 -0.68 1.16 10.00
N ALA A 38 -0.06 1.06 11.18
CA ALA A 38 0.36 2.22 11.96
C ALA A 38 1.31 3.15 11.20
N VAL A 39 2.36 2.62 10.55
CA VAL A 39 3.30 3.45 9.81
C VAL A 39 2.68 4.09 8.56
N VAL A 40 1.68 3.44 7.95
CA VAL A 40 1.00 3.94 6.75
C VAL A 40 -0.04 5.00 7.07
N SER A 41 -0.84 4.82 8.12
CA SER A 41 -2.02 5.66 8.41
C SER A 41 -2.00 6.36 9.77
N GLY A 42 -1.07 5.99 10.66
CA GLY A 42 -1.03 6.50 12.03
C GLY A 42 -1.80 5.65 13.04
N SER A 43 -2.54 4.61 12.63
CA SER A 43 -3.31 3.74 13.50
C SER A 43 -3.02 2.27 13.22
N ILE A 44 -2.93 1.43 14.26
CA ILE A 44 -2.78 -0.02 14.10
C ILE A 44 -4.01 -0.68 13.47
N TYR A 45 -5.16 0.01 13.49
CA TYR A 45 -6.41 -0.40 12.85
C TYR A 45 -6.65 0.26 11.49
N GLY A 46 -5.71 1.11 11.04
CA GLY A 46 -5.79 1.79 9.77
C GLY A 46 -5.29 0.94 8.60
N GLY A 47 -4.37 1.49 7.82
CA GLY A 47 -3.77 0.83 6.66
C GLY A 47 -3.71 1.72 5.43
N VAL A 48 -3.96 1.14 4.25
CA VAL A 48 -3.94 1.87 2.97
C VAL A 48 -5.22 2.68 2.81
N SER A 49 -5.11 3.96 2.43
CA SER A 49 -6.27 4.82 2.18
C SER A 49 -7.15 4.27 1.05
N SER A 50 -8.46 4.25 1.27
CA SER A 50 -9.46 3.67 0.35
C SER A 50 -9.77 4.53 -0.89
N ASN A 51 -9.17 5.73 -1.01
CA ASN A 51 -9.45 6.65 -2.12
C ASN A 51 -8.19 7.35 -2.66
N LYS A 52 -7.00 6.85 -2.35
CA LYS A 52 -5.73 7.45 -2.75
C LYS A 52 -4.84 6.45 -3.49
N ILE A 53 -3.77 6.98 -4.08
CA ILE A 53 -2.70 6.17 -4.67
C ILE A 53 -1.64 5.92 -3.60
N THR A 54 -1.36 4.63 -3.34
CA THR A 54 -0.27 4.19 -2.47
C THR A 54 0.78 3.46 -3.29
N ALA A 55 2.02 3.89 -3.20
CA ALA A 55 3.14 3.25 -3.86
C ALA A 55 3.96 2.41 -2.88
N ILE A 56 4.25 1.16 -3.24
CA ILE A 56 5.10 0.23 -2.50
C ILE A 56 6.32 -0.06 -3.38
N ALA A 57 7.48 0.43 -3.00
CA ALA A 57 8.70 0.32 -3.77
C ALA A 57 9.78 -0.46 -3.02
N GLY A 58 10.59 -1.23 -3.74
CA GLY A 58 11.68 -2.01 -3.15
C GLY A 58 12.40 -2.85 -4.18
N GLU A 59 13.52 -3.42 -3.77
CA GLU A 59 14.27 -4.37 -4.59
C GLU A 59 13.46 -5.63 -4.92
N SER A 60 13.99 -6.47 -5.79
CA SER A 60 13.39 -7.78 -6.06
C SER A 60 13.27 -8.60 -4.78
N SER A 61 12.19 -9.37 -4.65
CA SER A 61 11.92 -10.26 -3.52
C SER A 61 11.81 -9.56 -2.15
N THR A 62 11.44 -8.27 -2.09
CA THR A 62 11.10 -7.57 -0.84
C THR A 62 9.65 -7.76 -0.42
N GLY A 63 8.86 -8.57 -1.17
CA GLY A 63 7.47 -8.87 -0.84
C GLY A 63 6.43 -7.91 -1.42
N LYS A 64 6.77 -7.05 -2.39
CA LYS A 64 5.84 -6.07 -2.99
C LYS A 64 4.52 -6.70 -3.44
N THR A 65 4.59 -7.74 -4.28
CA THR A 65 3.42 -8.51 -4.75
C THR A 65 2.68 -9.16 -3.58
N TYR A 66 3.41 -9.68 -2.58
CA TYR A 66 2.79 -10.25 -1.39
C TYR A 66 1.93 -9.23 -0.64
N PHE A 67 2.48 -8.05 -0.35
CA PHE A 67 1.74 -7.00 0.35
C PHE A 67 0.57 -6.46 -0.48
N SER A 68 0.73 -6.32 -1.80
CA SER A 68 -0.40 -5.89 -2.65
C SER A 68 -1.54 -6.92 -2.62
N LEU A 69 -1.24 -8.22 -2.68
CA LEU A 69 -2.24 -9.28 -2.59
C LEU A 69 -2.86 -9.40 -1.19
N ALA A 70 -2.10 -9.14 -0.11
CA ALA A 70 -2.65 -9.09 1.24
C ALA A 70 -3.67 -7.94 1.40
N VAL A 71 -3.37 -6.77 0.85
CA VAL A 71 -4.32 -5.65 0.82
C VAL A 71 -5.55 -5.98 -0.02
N VAL A 72 -5.38 -6.62 -1.19
CA VAL A 72 -6.50 -7.09 -2.04
C VAL A 72 -7.40 -8.05 -1.27
N LYS A 73 -6.81 -9.07 -0.64
CA LYS A 73 -7.55 -10.03 0.19
C LYS A 73 -8.38 -9.32 1.26
N ASN A 74 -7.75 -8.47 2.06
CA ASN A 74 -8.42 -7.77 3.16
C ASN A 74 -9.50 -6.80 2.65
N PHE A 75 -9.28 -6.17 1.49
CA PHE A 75 -10.30 -5.36 0.84
C PHE A 75 -11.52 -6.19 0.43
N LEU A 76 -11.32 -7.35 -0.20
CA LEU A 76 -12.41 -8.24 -0.62
C LEU A 76 -13.14 -8.86 0.57
N ASP A 77 -12.42 -9.21 1.64
CA ASP A 77 -13.02 -9.75 2.87
C ASP A 77 -13.91 -8.70 3.58
N THR A 78 -13.45 -7.45 3.61
CA THR A 78 -14.20 -6.34 4.24
C THR A 78 -15.37 -5.87 3.39
N ASN A 79 -15.32 -6.08 2.07
CA ASN A 79 -16.33 -5.66 1.11
C ASN A 79 -16.87 -6.89 0.35
N PRO A 80 -17.90 -7.58 0.85
CA PRO A 80 -18.41 -8.81 0.23
C PRO A 80 -18.85 -8.66 -1.23
N ASP A 81 -19.37 -7.48 -1.60
CA ASP A 81 -19.77 -7.14 -2.98
C ASP A 81 -18.67 -6.43 -3.77
N GLY A 82 -17.50 -6.23 -3.17
CA GLY A 82 -16.38 -5.51 -3.78
C GLY A 82 -15.61 -6.35 -4.79
N TYR A 83 -14.87 -5.70 -5.68
CA TYR A 83 -14.03 -6.36 -6.68
C TYR A 83 -12.72 -5.59 -6.90
N CYS A 84 -11.73 -6.31 -7.46
CA CYS A 84 -10.41 -5.76 -7.73
C CYS A 84 -10.04 -5.92 -9.22
N LEU A 85 -9.47 -4.86 -9.80
CA LEU A 85 -8.81 -4.90 -11.11
C LEU A 85 -7.29 -4.90 -10.88
N TYR A 86 -6.65 -6.02 -11.21
CA TYR A 86 -5.21 -6.24 -11.02
C TYR A 86 -4.50 -6.16 -12.36
N PHE A 87 -3.75 -5.08 -12.59
CA PHE A 87 -2.92 -4.89 -13.78
C PHE A 87 -1.56 -5.56 -13.55
N ASP A 88 -1.37 -6.71 -14.17
CA ASP A 88 -0.15 -7.53 -14.08
C ASP A 88 0.77 -7.22 -15.26
N THR A 89 2.01 -6.85 -14.95
CA THR A 89 3.04 -6.50 -15.94
C THR A 89 4.16 -7.54 -16.04
N GLU A 90 4.18 -8.50 -15.12
CA GLU A 90 5.26 -9.49 -14.99
C GLU A 90 4.77 -10.91 -15.32
N ALA A 91 3.47 -11.08 -15.60
CA ALA A 91 2.80 -12.39 -15.69
C ALA A 91 3.07 -13.28 -14.45
N ALA A 92 3.23 -12.62 -13.30
CA ALA A 92 3.58 -13.28 -12.05
C ALA A 92 2.36 -13.81 -11.30
N VAL A 93 1.19 -13.25 -11.57
CA VAL A 93 -0.06 -13.60 -10.89
C VAL A 93 -0.73 -14.76 -11.61
N ASN A 94 -0.84 -15.89 -10.95
CA ASN A 94 -1.54 -17.07 -11.44
C ASN A 94 -2.52 -17.61 -10.39
N ARG A 95 -3.40 -18.51 -10.82
CA ARG A 95 -4.45 -19.07 -9.96
C ARG A 95 -3.90 -19.66 -8.65
N GLY A 96 -2.85 -20.47 -8.72
CA GLY A 96 -2.27 -21.12 -7.53
C GLY A 96 -1.71 -20.12 -6.53
N LEU A 97 -1.07 -19.03 -7.00
CA LEU A 97 -0.61 -17.95 -6.13
C LEU A 97 -1.78 -17.26 -5.44
N LEU A 98 -2.84 -16.91 -6.17
CA LEU A 98 -4.02 -16.24 -5.61
C LEU A 98 -4.72 -17.12 -4.57
N GLU A 99 -4.94 -18.41 -4.88
CA GLU A 99 -5.53 -19.38 -3.96
C GLU A 99 -4.68 -19.54 -2.69
N SER A 100 -3.35 -19.65 -2.82
CA SER A 100 -2.44 -19.76 -1.67
C SER A 100 -2.41 -18.50 -0.79
N ARG A 101 -2.87 -17.36 -1.30
CA ARG A 101 -3.02 -16.09 -0.56
C ARG A 101 -4.43 -15.84 -0.06
N GLY A 102 -5.35 -16.77 -0.30
CA GLY A 102 -6.75 -16.66 0.10
C GLY A 102 -7.51 -15.53 -0.59
N VAL A 103 -7.09 -15.16 -1.81
CA VAL A 103 -7.77 -14.14 -2.61
C VAL A 103 -8.96 -14.78 -3.31
N ASP A 104 -10.12 -14.13 -3.22
CA ASP A 104 -11.34 -14.56 -3.91
C ASP A 104 -11.21 -14.36 -5.42
N LEU A 105 -11.16 -15.46 -6.16
CA LEU A 105 -10.92 -15.47 -7.60
C LEU A 105 -12.11 -14.93 -8.41
N ASP A 106 -13.32 -15.07 -7.91
CA ASP A 106 -14.55 -14.65 -8.61
C ASP A 106 -14.70 -13.12 -8.62
N ARG A 107 -13.98 -12.44 -7.71
CA ARG A 107 -14.02 -10.98 -7.54
C ARG A 107 -12.73 -10.27 -7.93
N LEU A 108 -11.79 -10.99 -8.57
CA LEU A 108 -10.53 -10.44 -9.06
C LEU A 108 -10.43 -10.59 -10.58
N VAL A 109 -10.22 -9.46 -11.28
CA VAL A 109 -9.94 -9.46 -12.73
C VAL A 109 -8.45 -9.17 -12.93
N VAL A 110 -7.71 -10.12 -13.48
CA VAL A 110 -6.31 -9.96 -13.87
C VAL A 110 -6.24 -9.42 -15.30
N ILE A 111 -5.55 -8.29 -15.47
CA ILE A 111 -5.42 -7.58 -16.74
C ILE A 111 -3.94 -7.47 -17.08
N ASN A 112 -3.47 -8.24 -18.05
CA ASN A 112 -2.10 -8.11 -18.51
C ASN A 112 -1.91 -6.79 -19.28
N VAL A 113 -0.83 -6.09 -18.96
CA VAL A 113 -0.44 -4.82 -19.60
C VAL A 113 1.07 -4.78 -19.82
N VAL A 114 1.48 -4.30 -20.96
CA VAL A 114 2.89 -4.24 -21.38
C VAL A 114 3.39 -2.80 -21.45
N THR A 115 2.53 -1.85 -21.82
CA THR A 115 2.92 -0.45 -21.98
C THR A 115 2.18 0.48 -21.04
N ILE A 116 2.81 1.65 -20.80
CA ILE A 116 2.22 2.74 -20.00
C ILE A 116 0.94 3.24 -20.64
N GLU A 117 0.92 3.33 -21.98
CA GLU A 117 -0.22 3.77 -22.76
C GLU A 117 -1.39 2.79 -22.63
N GLU A 118 -1.11 1.49 -22.68
CA GLU A 118 -2.09 0.43 -22.50
C GLU A 118 -2.69 0.45 -21.09
N PHE A 119 -1.83 0.49 -20.04
CA PHE A 119 -2.29 0.62 -18.66
C PHE A 119 -3.19 1.84 -18.49
N ARG A 120 -2.72 3.03 -18.93
CA ARG A 120 -3.47 4.27 -18.84
C ARG A 120 -4.85 4.14 -19.51
N SER A 121 -4.89 3.62 -20.75
CA SER A 121 -6.12 3.48 -21.51
C SER A 121 -7.12 2.54 -20.81
N LYS A 122 -6.66 1.34 -20.37
CA LYS A 122 -7.51 0.35 -19.71
C LYS A 122 -8.00 0.86 -18.34
N ALA A 123 -7.13 1.48 -17.54
CA ALA A 123 -7.50 2.02 -16.23
C ALA A 123 -8.49 3.18 -16.33
N LEU A 124 -8.29 4.12 -17.29
CA LEU A 124 -9.23 5.21 -17.52
C LEU A 124 -10.61 4.69 -17.99
N ARG A 125 -10.65 3.75 -18.94
CA ARG A 125 -11.92 3.14 -19.38
C ARG A 125 -12.65 2.46 -18.23
N ALA A 126 -11.92 1.75 -17.37
CA ALA A 126 -12.51 1.06 -16.22
C ALA A 126 -13.11 2.05 -15.22
N VAL A 127 -12.36 3.09 -14.83
CA VAL A 127 -12.89 4.08 -13.88
C VAL A 127 -14.03 4.91 -14.48
N ASP A 128 -13.96 5.26 -15.77
CA ASP A 128 -15.05 6.00 -16.44
C ASP A 128 -16.32 5.15 -16.51
N LYS A 129 -16.19 3.85 -16.84
CA LYS A 129 -17.34 2.94 -16.82
C LYS A 129 -17.95 2.80 -15.42
N TYR A 130 -17.11 2.72 -14.39
CA TYR A 130 -17.53 2.67 -13.00
C TYR A 130 -18.27 3.95 -12.59
N MET A 131 -17.75 5.13 -12.97
CA MET A 131 -18.36 6.43 -12.65
C MET A 131 -19.69 6.69 -13.40
N GLN A 132 -19.92 6.05 -14.54
CA GLN A 132 -21.20 6.12 -15.28
C GLN A 132 -22.34 5.34 -14.62
N MET A 133 -22.01 4.42 -13.68
CA MET A 133 -23.05 3.72 -12.91
C MET A 133 -23.68 4.68 -11.90
N PRO A 134 -24.99 4.55 -11.61
CA PRO A 134 -25.63 5.24 -10.49
C PRO A 134 -24.83 5.01 -9.20
N ILE A 135 -24.74 6.01 -8.33
CA ILE A 135 -23.91 5.93 -7.11
C ILE A 135 -24.36 4.75 -6.22
N GLU A 136 -25.67 4.52 -6.13
CA GLU A 136 -26.30 3.43 -5.36
C GLU A 136 -25.95 2.02 -5.89
N ASP A 137 -25.59 1.89 -7.16
CA ASP A 137 -25.22 0.63 -7.80
C ASP A 137 -23.70 0.37 -7.76
N ARG A 138 -22.89 1.38 -7.37
CA ARG A 138 -21.44 1.26 -7.32
C ARG A 138 -21.01 0.39 -6.14
N LYS A 139 -20.50 -0.80 -6.45
CA LYS A 139 -19.89 -1.66 -5.44
C LYS A 139 -18.43 -1.21 -5.18
N PRO A 140 -17.90 -1.43 -3.97
CA PRO A 140 -16.50 -1.11 -3.69
C PRO A 140 -15.56 -1.70 -4.74
N CYS A 141 -14.64 -0.87 -5.25
CA CYS A 141 -13.69 -1.29 -6.28
C CYS A 141 -12.28 -0.84 -5.90
N MET A 142 -11.27 -1.65 -6.17
CA MET A 142 -9.88 -1.26 -6.05
C MET A 142 -9.06 -1.64 -7.28
N PHE A 143 -7.98 -0.88 -7.51
CA PHE A 143 -7.03 -1.14 -8.58
C PHE A 143 -5.66 -1.48 -8.01
N VAL A 144 -4.94 -2.36 -8.69
CA VAL A 144 -3.53 -2.68 -8.42
C VAL A 144 -2.75 -2.60 -9.72
N LEU A 145 -1.58 -1.99 -9.72
CA LEU A 145 -0.58 -2.07 -10.79
C LEU A 145 0.69 -2.73 -10.24
N ASP A 146 1.00 -3.92 -10.70
CA ASP A 146 2.18 -4.69 -10.28
C ASP A 146 2.96 -5.14 -11.52
N SER A 147 4.08 -4.49 -11.87
CA SER A 147 4.72 -3.31 -11.30
C SER A 147 4.89 -2.19 -12.35
N LEU A 148 4.89 -0.93 -11.92
CA LEU A 148 5.14 0.20 -12.82
C LEU A 148 6.49 0.10 -13.53
N GLY A 149 7.52 -0.41 -12.83
CA GLY A 149 8.88 -0.49 -13.35
C GLY A 149 9.04 -1.35 -14.60
N MET A 150 8.17 -2.34 -14.77
CA MET A 150 8.20 -3.29 -15.90
C MET A 150 7.49 -2.78 -17.15
N LEU A 151 6.66 -1.74 -17.03
CA LEU A 151 6.00 -1.17 -18.20
C LEU A 151 7.01 -0.53 -19.15
N SER A 152 6.91 -0.87 -20.43
CA SER A 152 7.58 -0.20 -21.53
C SER A 152 6.73 0.96 -22.06
N THR A 153 7.22 1.66 -23.08
CA THR A 153 6.38 2.53 -23.92
C THR A 153 6.12 1.85 -25.26
N GLU A 154 5.05 2.23 -25.98
CA GLU A 154 4.83 1.74 -27.35
C GLU A 154 6.02 2.09 -28.25
N LYS A 155 6.69 3.21 -27.98
CA LYS A 155 7.90 3.62 -28.70
C LYS A 155 9.08 2.69 -28.42
N GLU A 156 9.33 2.34 -27.14
CA GLU A 156 10.40 1.38 -26.76
C GLU A 156 10.21 0.04 -27.48
N ILE A 157 8.97 -0.46 -27.55
CA ILE A 157 8.65 -1.72 -28.24
C ILE A 157 8.91 -1.61 -29.74
N ARG A 158 8.45 -0.52 -30.38
CA ARG A 158 8.65 -0.30 -31.80
C ARG A 158 10.14 -0.17 -32.15
N ASP A 159 10.87 0.63 -31.39
CA ASP A 159 12.30 0.82 -31.60
C ASP A 159 13.09 -0.49 -31.43
N ALA A 160 12.69 -1.35 -30.48
CA ALA A 160 13.28 -2.68 -30.30
C ALA A 160 13.00 -3.63 -31.49
N LEU A 161 11.79 -3.60 -32.06
CA LEU A 161 11.44 -4.39 -33.24
C LEU A 161 12.18 -3.93 -34.51
N ASP A 162 12.52 -2.64 -34.58
CA ASP A 162 13.30 -2.03 -35.66
C ASP A 162 14.82 -2.10 -35.43
N ASP A 163 15.29 -2.84 -34.43
CA ASP A 163 16.70 -2.94 -33.99
C ASP A 163 17.36 -1.58 -33.67
N LYS A 164 16.58 -0.57 -33.29
CA LYS A 164 17.06 0.75 -32.94
C LYS A 164 17.47 0.79 -31.47
N GLN A 165 18.72 1.07 -31.16
CA GLN A 165 19.25 1.24 -29.81
C GLN A 165 19.08 2.69 -29.33
N VAL A 166 17.86 3.21 -29.30
CA VAL A 166 17.56 4.57 -28.87
C VAL A 166 16.85 4.54 -27.51
N ARG A 167 17.41 5.24 -26.53
CA ARG A 167 16.75 5.41 -25.23
C ARG A 167 15.51 6.28 -25.37
N ASP A 168 14.35 5.77 -24.94
CA ASP A 168 13.13 6.56 -24.93
C ASP A 168 13.14 7.57 -23.76
N MET A 169 13.28 8.84 -24.10
CA MET A 169 13.26 9.96 -23.16
C MET A 169 11.83 10.38 -22.77
N THR A 170 10.80 9.84 -23.43
CA THR A 170 9.39 10.23 -23.20
C THR A 170 8.71 9.43 -22.09
N LYS A 171 9.28 8.30 -21.66
CA LYS A 171 8.73 7.40 -20.64
C LYS A 171 8.27 8.14 -19.36
N SER A 172 9.13 9.01 -18.82
CA SER A 172 8.81 9.78 -17.61
C SER A 172 7.63 10.74 -17.80
N GLN A 173 7.48 11.31 -19.01
CA GLN A 173 6.35 12.19 -19.34
C GLN A 173 5.05 11.41 -19.48
N LEU A 174 5.10 10.22 -20.10
CA LEU A 174 3.96 9.32 -20.23
C LEU A 174 3.46 8.85 -18.86
N VAL A 175 4.37 8.42 -17.97
CA VAL A 175 4.04 8.08 -16.58
C VAL A 175 3.39 9.26 -15.86
N LYS A 176 3.99 10.46 -15.95
CA LYS A 176 3.43 11.68 -15.35
C LYS A 176 2.04 12.00 -15.90
N GLY A 177 1.84 11.87 -17.21
CA GLY A 177 0.56 12.07 -17.87
C GLY A 177 -0.51 11.07 -17.41
N ALA A 178 -0.16 9.78 -17.34
CA ALA A 178 -1.06 8.74 -16.90
C ALA A 178 -1.56 8.97 -15.45
N PHE A 179 -0.64 9.17 -14.51
CA PHE A 179 -1.02 9.39 -13.12
C PHE A 179 -1.74 10.72 -12.88
N ARG A 180 -1.41 11.79 -13.62
CA ARG A 180 -2.16 13.05 -13.53
C ARG A 180 -3.64 12.88 -13.90
N MET A 181 -3.95 12.09 -14.94
CA MET A 181 -5.33 11.82 -15.34
C MET A 181 -6.04 10.88 -14.37
N LEU A 182 -5.35 9.85 -13.86
CA LEU A 182 -5.95 8.86 -12.97
C LEU A 182 -6.21 9.40 -11.56
N THR A 183 -5.34 10.25 -11.02
CA THR A 183 -5.39 10.68 -9.60
C THR A 183 -6.74 11.30 -9.25
N LEU A 184 -7.22 12.25 -10.04
CA LEU A 184 -8.49 12.93 -9.75
C LEU A 184 -9.67 11.97 -9.92
N LYS A 185 -9.72 11.23 -11.03
CA LYS A 185 -10.82 10.30 -11.33
C LYS A 185 -10.95 9.20 -10.28
N LEU A 186 -9.84 8.58 -9.87
CA LEU A 186 -9.82 7.56 -8.84
C LEU A 186 -10.27 8.13 -7.48
N GLY A 187 -9.82 9.35 -7.14
CA GLY A 187 -10.25 10.04 -5.93
C GLY A 187 -11.75 10.32 -5.93
N GLN A 188 -12.30 10.85 -7.03
CA GLN A 188 -13.74 11.09 -7.19
C GLN A 188 -14.57 9.80 -7.17
N ALA A 189 -14.01 8.70 -7.70
CA ALA A 189 -14.66 7.39 -7.71
C ALA A 189 -14.54 6.63 -6.38
N ASN A 190 -13.79 7.13 -5.40
CA ASN A 190 -13.39 6.41 -4.18
C ASN A 190 -12.74 5.05 -4.47
N VAL A 191 -11.89 5.00 -5.51
CA VAL A 191 -11.17 3.80 -5.92
C VAL A 191 -9.70 3.93 -5.54
N PRO A 192 -9.19 3.14 -4.57
CA PRO A 192 -7.77 3.11 -4.25
C PRO A 192 -6.97 2.46 -5.37
N LEU A 193 -5.74 2.95 -5.57
CA LEU A 193 -4.77 2.34 -6.47
C LEU A 193 -3.50 2.01 -5.70
N ILE A 194 -3.16 0.71 -5.64
CA ILE A 194 -1.85 0.24 -5.18
C ILE A 194 -0.92 0.16 -6.39
N VAL A 195 0.26 0.74 -6.27
CA VAL A 195 1.29 0.66 -7.32
C VAL A 195 2.55 0.07 -6.71
N THR A 196 2.96 -1.10 -7.18
CA THR A 196 4.29 -1.62 -6.83
C THR A 196 5.33 -1.07 -7.80
N ASN A 197 6.58 -0.92 -7.33
CA ASN A 197 7.66 -0.44 -8.17
C ASN A 197 9.02 -0.95 -7.69
N HIS A 198 10.02 -0.95 -8.58
CA HIS A 198 11.39 -1.27 -8.26
C HIS A 198 12.15 -0.03 -7.79
N THR A 199 13.13 -0.27 -6.90
CA THR A 199 14.09 0.76 -6.47
C THR A 199 15.45 0.46 -7.07
N TYR A 200 16.19 1.53 -7.38
CA TYR A 200 17.54 1.49 -7.93
C TYR A 200 18.46 2.36 -7.07
N ASP A 201 19.72 1.97 -6.99
CA ASP A 201 20.72 2.78 -6.30
C ASP A 201 21.02 4.05 -7.08
N VAL A 202 21.08 5.19 -6.39
CA VAL A 202 21.46 6.47 -7.00
C VAL A 202 22.97 6.51 -7.17
N ILE A 203 23.43 6.41 -8.41
CA ILE A 203 24.85 6.45 -8.75
C ILE A 203 25.43 7.83 -8.42
N GLY A 204 26.53 7.86 -7.66
CA GLY A 204 27.22 9.10 -7.29
C GLY A 204 26.64 9.81 -6.06
N ALA A 205 25.66 9.24 -5.38
CA ALA A 205 25.20 9.77 -4.10
C ALA A 205 26.26 9.54 -3.01
N TYR A 206 26.60 10.58 -2.23
CA TYR A 206 27.55 10.49 -1.12
C TYR A 206 27.09 9.53 -0.02
N VAL A 207 25.77 9.44 0.19
CA VAL A 207 25.14 8.45 1.06
C VAL A 207 24.36 7.48 0.17
N PRO A 208 24.49 6.14 0.35
CA PRO A 208 23.72 5.16 -0.40
C PRO A 208 22.23 5.45 -0.31
N THR A 209 21.66 5.89 -1.41
CA THR A 209 20.24 6.29 -1.51
C THR A 209 19.58 5.51 -2.62
N LYS A 210 18.39 4.99 -2.33
CA LYS A 210 17.57 4.29 -3.32
C LYS A 210 16.45 5.18 -3.81
N GLU A 211 16.23 5.16 -5.10
CA GLU A 211 15.13 5.85 -5.74
C GLU A 211 14.21 4.88 -6.50
N MET A 212 12.95 5.24 -6.54
CA MET A 212 11.93 4.52 -7.27
C MET A 212 12.04 4.83 -8.77
N GLY A 213 11.96 3.81 -9.61
CA GLY A 213 11.95 3.94 -11.06
C GLY A 213 10.72 4.68 -11.60
N GLY A 214 10.73 5.03 -12.91
CA GLY A 214 9.58 5.65 -13.59
C GLY A 214 9.47 7.16 -13.43
N GLY A 215 10.49 7.83 -12.87
CA GLY A 215 10.55 9.29 -12.77
C GLY A 215 9.65 9.89 -11.70
N SER A 216 9.41 11.21 -11.78
CA SER A 216 8.69 11.97 -10.75
C SER A 216 7.16 11.79 -10.77
N GLY A 217 6.58 11.22 -11.84
CA GLY A 217 5.13 11.17 -12.02
C GLY A 217 4.38 10.48 -10.89
N LEU A 218 4.80 9.25 -10.52
CA LEU A 218 4.21 8.53 -9.41
C LEU A 218 4.53 9.21 -8.06
N LYS A 219 5.75 9.76 -7.89
CA LYS A 219 6.11 10.48 -6.66
C LYS A 219 5.17 11.65 -6.36
N TYR A 220 4.71 12.39 -7.38
CA TYR A 220 3.76 13.47 -7.20
C TYR A 220 2.32 12.97 -6.97
N ALA A 221 1.90 11.96 -7.69
CA ALA A 221 0.54 11.43 -7.65
C ALA A 221 0.23 10.67 -6.36
N ALA A 222 1.16 9.84 -5.89
CA ALA A 222 0.95 9.01 -4.71
C ALA A 222 0.80 9.87 -3.44
N SER A 223 -0.21 9.55 -2.64
CA SER A 223 -0.42 10.11 -1.30
C SER A 223 0.56 9.52 -0.30
N THR A 224 0.85 8.22 -0.45
CA THR A 224 1.79 7.50 0.42
C THR A 224 2.78 6.72 -0.44
N ILE A 225 4.07 6.80 -0.09
CA ILE A 225 5.15 6.03 -0.72
C ILE A 225 5.91 5.31 0.39
N ILE A 226 6.01 3.98 0.25
CA ILE A 226 6.66 3.11 1.22
C ILE A 226 7.82 2.42 0.52
N TYR A 227 9.02 2.52 1.11
CA TYR A 227 10.19 1.75 0.67
C TYR A 227 10.35 0.51 1.52
N LEU A 228 10.47 -0.64 0.84
CA LEU A 228 10.70 -1.93 1.44
C LEU A 228 12.17 -2.35 1.29
N GLY A 229 12.77 -2.69 2.41
CA GLY A 229 14.03 -3.43 2.48
C GLY A 229 13.80 -4.79 3.12
N ARG A 230 14.74 -5.74 2.97
CA ARG A 230 14.61 -7.06 3.59
C ARG A 230 15.86 -7.51 4.31
N LYS A 231 15.65 -8.31 5.35
CA LYS A 231 16.65 -9.07 6.06
C LYS A 231 16.13 -10.50 6.23
N LYS A 232 16.96 -11.51 6.08
CA LYS A 232 16.56 -12.91 6.28
C LYS A 232 16.20 -13.15 7.74
N GLU A 233 15.06 -13.79 7.98
CA GLU A 233 14.66 -14.33 9.28
C GLU A 233 15.18 -15.76 9.38
N LYS A 234 15.84 -16.08 10.50
CA LYS A 234 16.44 -17.39 10.73
C LYS A 234 15.91 -18.01 12.02
N ASP A 235 15.60 -19.29 11.98
CA ASP A 235 15.44 -20.16 13.17
C ASP A 235 16.61 -21.15 13.20
N GLY A 236 17.58 -20.89 14.08
CA GLY A 236 18.85 -21.59 14.07
C GLY A 236 19.66 -21.34 12.78
N LYS A 237 19.88 -22.39 11.99
CA LYS A 237 20.60 -22.33 10.70
C LYS A 237 19.66 -22.15 9.50
N GLU A 238 18.38 -22.40 9.66
CA GLU A 238 17.39 -22.38 8.59
C GLU A 238 16.84 -20.96 8.39
N VAL A 239 16.61 -20.60 7.10
CA VAL A 239 15.93 -19.34 6.74
C VAL A 239 14.44 -19.63 6.65
N VAL A 240 13.66 -19.13 7.61
CA VAL A 240 12.22 -19.40 7.74
C VAL A 240 11.34 -18.29 7.20
N GLY A 241 11.94 -17.15 6.85
CA GLY A 241 11.18 -15.99 6.38
C GLY A 241 12.06 -14.77 6.11
N ASN A 242 11.43 -13.63 6.07
CA ASN A 242 12.07 -12.32 5.96
C ASN A 242 11.53 -11.36 7.03
N ILE A 243 12.42 -10.54 7.57
CA ILE A 243 12.05 -9.29 8.24
C ILE A 243 12.09 -8.18 7.18
N ILE A 244 10.94 -7.58 6.94
CA ILE A 244 10.77 -6.50 5.97
C ILE A 244 10.83 -5.18 6.71
N LYS A 245 11.75 -4.31 6.31
CA LYS A 245 11.84 -2.93 6.79
C LYS A 245 10.96 -2.07 5.89
N ALA A 246 9.89 -1.53 6.43
CA ALA A 246 8.98 -0.62 5.73
C ALA A 246 9.22 0.81 6.23
N LYS A 247 9.60 1.70 5.31
CA LYS A 247 9.87 3.11 5.59
C LYS A 247 8.95 4.00 4.76
N THR A 248 8.24 4.93 5.41
CA THR A 248 7.49 5.98 4.73
C THR A 248 8.44 7.01 4.15
N ALA A 249 8.50 7.12 2.82
CA ALA A 249 9.31 8.12 2.11
C ALA A 249 8.52 9.39 1.79
N LYS A 250 7.19 9.23 1.68
CA LYS A 250 6.21 10.30 1.52
C LYS A 250 4.92 9.85 2.14
N SER A 251 4.24 10.74 2.86
CA SER A 251 2.86 10.50 3.31
C SER A 251 2.12 11.83 3.46
N ARG A 252 0.83 11.82 3.13
CA ARG A 252 -0.11 12.91 3.43
C ARG A 252 -0.97 12.60 4.66
N ILE A 253 -0.83 11.41 5.21
CA ILE A 253 -1.67 10.85 6.27
C ILE A 253 -0.86 10.66 7.56
N SER A 254 0.36 10.15 7.44
CA SER A 254 1.24 9.83 8.55
C SER A 254 2.60 10.56 8.45
N LYS A 255 3.37 10.55 9.53
CA LYS A 255 4.73 11.16 9.54
C LYS A 255 5.66 10.48 8.56
N GLU A 256 6.37 11.28 7.76
CA GLU A 256 7.39 10.79 6.85
C GLU A 256 8.65 10.33 7.59
N ASN A 257 9.46 9.52 6.93
CA ASN A 257 10.72 8.97 7.44
C ASN A 257 10.59 8.03 8.65
N LYS A 258 9.39 7.62 9.02
CA LYS A 258 9.17 6.56 10.01
C LYS A 258 9.44 5.20 9.38
N GLN A 259 10.01 4.29 10.19
CA GLN A 259 10.35 2.94 9.76
C GLN A 259 9.90 1.93 10.79
N VAL A 260 9.36 0.82 10.32
CA VAL A 260 8.96 -0.33 11.12
C VAL A 260 9.50 -1.63 10.53
N GLU A 261 9.52 -2.69 11.31
CA GLU A 261 9.85 -4.03 10.85
C GLU A 261 8.60 -4.90 10.85
N ILE A 262 8.43 -5.69 9.81
CA ILE A 262 7.30 -6.60 9.58
C ILE A 262 7.87 -7.99 9.34
N ARG A 263 7.30 -9.03 9.94
CA ARG A 263 7.77 -10.40 9.76
C ARG A 263 6.90 -11.15 8.76
N LEU A 264 7.54 -11.75 7.76
CA LEU A 264 6.90 -12.54 6.72
C LEU A 264 7.55 -13.93 6.69
N PHE A 265 6.79 -14.96 7.06
CA PHE A 265 7.20 -16.36 6.97
C PHE A 265 6.98 -16.91 5.56
N PHE A 266 7.76 -17.93 5.20
CA PHE A 266 7.65 -18.61 3.89
C PHE A 266 6.58 -19.70 3.87
N ASP A 267 6.15 -20.16 5.03
CA ASP A 267 5.12 -21.18 5.21
C ASP A 267 3.71 -20.57 5.39
N ASP A 268 2.75 -21.40 5.79
CA ASP A 268 1.33 -21.03 5.94
C ASP A 268 1.07 -19.94 6.99
N ARG A 269 2.04 -19.65 7.85
CA ARG A 269 1.95 -18.51 8.80
C ARG A 269 1.92 -17.18 8.08
N GLY A 270 2.59 -17.06 6.93
CA GLY A 270 2.59 -15.87 6.10
C GLY A 270 3.00 -14.61 6.86
N LEU A 271 2.18 -13.57 6.79
CA LEU A 271 2.42 -12.28 7.44
C LEU A 271 2.07 -12.35 8.93
N ASP A 272 3.05 -12.05 9.78
CA ASP A 272 2.83 -11.98 11.23
C ASP A 272 2.12 -10.68 11.60
N ARG A 273 0.86 -10.82 12.02
CA ARG A 273 -0.03 -9.69 12.28
C ARG A 273 0.42 -8.83 13.45
N TYR A 274 1.02 -9.46 14.49
CA TYR A 274 1.36 -8.81 15.76
C TYR A 274 2.84 -8.42 15.88
N TYR A 275 3.69 -8.86 14.95
CA TYR A 275 5.10 -8.51 14.96
C TYR A 275 5.29 -6.99 14.89
N GLY A 276 6.20 -6.44 15.73
CA GLY A 276 6.48 -5.00 15.84
C GLY A 276 5.61 -4.27 16.88
N LEU A 277 4.55 -4.91 17.39
CA LEU A 277 3.74 -4.31 18.46
C LEU A 277 4.44 -4.31 19.82
N LEU A 278 5.36 -5.26 20.05
CA LEU A 278 6.14 -5.29 21.27
C LEU A 278 7.06 -4.08 21.38
N GLU A 279 7.74 -3.75 20.32
CA GLU A 279 8.60 -2.57 20.20
C GLU A 279 7.79 -1.27 20.34
N LEU A 280 6.61 -1.22 19.72
CA LEU A 280 5.69 -0.08 19.87
C LEU A 280 5.24 0.09 21.32
N GLY A 281 4.89 -0.98 22.01
CA GLY A 281 4.49 -0.95 23.41
C GLY A 281 5.64 -0.61 24.36
N GLU A 282 6.89 -0.96 24.01
CA GLU A 282 8.08 -0.52 24.74
C GLU A 282 8.28 1.00 24.61
N ILE A 283 8.14 1.54 23.40
CA ILE A 283 8.21 2.99 23.14
C ILE A 283 7.15 3.73 23.98
N GLY A 284 5.94 3.19 24.06
CA GLY A 284 4.84 3.80 24.80
C GLY A 284 4.82 3.49 26.30
N GLY A 285 5.74 2.64 26.80
CA GLY A 285 5.84 2.31 28.22
C GLY A 285 4.79 1.31 28.72
N ILE A 286 4.07 0.58 27.82
CA ILE A 286 3.13 -0.48 28.23
C ILE A 286 3.88 -1.63 28.89
N TRP A 287 5.06 -1.97 28.36
CA TRP A 287 5.96 -2.97 28.92
C TRP A 287 7.42 -2.55 28.80
N LYS A 288 8.26 -3.23 29.54
CA LYS A 288 9.68 -2.96 29.60
C LYS A 288 10.47 -4.18 29.10
N ASN A 289 11.39 -3.95 28.17
CA ASN A 289 12.34 -4.97 27.75
C ASN A 289 13.52 -5.03 28.73
N VAL A 290 13.75 -6.18 29.32
CA VAL A 290 14.88 -6.45 30.22
C VAL A 290 15.66 -7.66 29.72
N ALA A 291 16.81 -7.42 29.12
CA ALA A 291 17.69 -8.46 28.59
C ALA A 291 16.98 -9.42 27.59
N GLY A 292 16.20 -8.87 26.66
CA GLY A 292 15.49 -9.64 25.63
C GLY A 292 14.18 -10.30 26.09
N ARG A 293 13.72 -9.97 27.30
CA ARG A 293 12.44 -10.41 27.83
C ARG A 293 11.57 -9.22 28.14
N TYR A 294 10.29 -9.30 27.81
CA TYR A 294 9.30 -8.29 28.15
C TYR A 294 8.70 -8.55 29.52
N GLU A 295 8.67 -7.53 30.35
CA GLU A 295 8.05 -7.58 31.67
C GLU A 295 6.56 -7.23 31.54
N ILE A 296 5.72 -8.23 31.73
CA ILE A 296 4.26 -8.14 31.63
C ILE A 296 3.65 -8.73 32.90
N ASN A 297 2.86 -7.93 33.63
CA ASN A 297 2.23 -8.35 34.89
C ASN A 297 3.22 -8.96 35.90
N GLY A 298 4.43 -8.40 36.01
CA GLY A 298 5.50 -8.86 36.90
C GLY A 298 6.24 -10.12 36.44
N LYS A 299 5.91 -10.68 35.29
CA LYS A 299 6.59 -11.84 34.69
C LYS A 299 7.48 -11.42 33.53
N LYS A 300 8.66 -12.04 33.39
CA LYS A 300 9.60 -11.82 32.29
C LYS A 300 9.41 -12.89 31.22
N ILE A 301 8.89 -12.54 30.07
CA ILE A 301 8.47 -13.44 29.00
C ILE A 301 9.25 -13.13 27.71
N TYR A 302 9.69 -14.14 26.98
CA TYR A 302 10.37 -13.95 25.70
C TYR A 302 9.38 -13.50 24.61
N ALA A 303 9.81 -12.62 23.70
CA ALA A 303 9.02 -12.18 22.55
C ALA A 303 8.43 -13.35 21.75
N LYS A 304 9.21 -14.42 21.53
CA LYS A 304 8.74 -15.64 20.82
C LYS A 304 7.52 -16.29 21.50
N GLN A 305 7.45 -16.27 22.83
CA GLN A 305 6.32 -16.86 23.60
C GLN A 305 5.07 -15.95 23.50
N ILE A 306 5.26 -14.64 23.59
CA ILE A 306 4.18 -13.67 23.45
C ILE A 306 3.57 -13.77 22.06
N LEU A 307 4.39 -13.74 21.00
CA LEU A 307 3.95 -13.80 19.61
C LEU A 307 3.41 -15.18 19.20
N ALA A 308 3.70 -16.25 19.97
CA ALA A 308 3.09 -17.56 19.77
C ALA A 308 1.67 -17.66 20.34
N ASN A 309 1.32 -16.80 21.32
CA ASN A 309 0.00 -16.76 21.95
C ASN A 309 -0.49 -15.31 22.04
N PRO A 310 -0.67 -14.62 20.91
CA PRO A 310 -0.94 -13.18 20.89
C PRO A 310 -2.22 -12.79 21.64
N GLU A 311 -3.26 -13.61 21.58
CA GLU A 311 -4.56 -13.36 22.22
C GLU A 311 -4.47 -13.22 23.76
N GLU A 312 -3.45 -13.86 24.37
CA GLU A 312 -3.23 -13.77 25.82
C GLU A 312 -2.67 -12.41 26.25
N TYR A 313 -1.87 -11.78 25.36
CA TYR A 313 -1.09 -10.59 25.70
C TYR A 313 -1.59 -9.31 25.03
N PHE A 314 -2.16 -9.40 23.85
CA PHE A 314 -2.72 -8.28 23.10
C PHE A 314 -4.24 -8.22 23.32
N THR A 315 -4.63 -8.01 24.59
CA THR A 315 -6.04 -7.82 24.96
C THR A 315 -6.62 -6.57 24.30
N PRO A 316 -7.96 -6.41 24.22
CA PRO A 316 -8.57 -5.21 23.66
C PRO A 316 -8.04 -3.90 24.27
N GLU A 317 -7.83 -3.90 25.60
CA GLU A 317 -7.31 -2.73 26.32
C GLU A 317 -5.85 -2.43 25.94
N VAL A 318 -5.01 -3.46 25.81
CA VAL A 318 -3.62 -3.32 25.35
C VAL A 318 -3.58 -2.84 23.90
N MET A 319 -4.42 -3.38 23.04
CA MET A 319 -4.51 -2.97 21.63
C MET A 319 -4.99 -1.52 21.50
N GLN A 320 -5.94 -1.08 22.32
CA GLN A 320 -6.36 0.32 22.35
C GLN A 320 -5.20 1.24 22.79
N ALA A 321 -4.48 0.88 23.84
CA ALA A 321 -3.32 1.65 24.31
C ALA A 321 -2.20 1.69 23.24
N LEU A 322 -1.97 0.59 22.53
CA LEU A 322 -1.04 0.53 21.40
C LEU A 322 -1.46 1.44 20.24
N ASP A 323 -2.76 1.55 19.98
CA ASP A 323 -3.27 2.45 18.93
C ASP A 323 -3.05 3.93 19.32
N GLU A 324 -3.29 4.30 20.56
CA GLU A 324 -3.00 5.65 21.07
C GLU A 324 -1.50 6.00 20.94
N ILE A 325 -0.62 5.02 21.22
CA ILE A 325 0.83 5.20 21.02
C ILE A 325 1.16 5.33 19.53
N ALA A 326 0.56 4.50 18.69
CA ALA A 326 0.75 4.56 17.24
C ALA A 326 0.33 5.93 16.66
N GLN A 327 -0.79 6.46 17.12
CA GLN A 327 -1.26 7.79 16.72
C GLN A 327 -0.25 8.88 17.14
N LYS A 328 0.29 8.86 18.34
CA LYS A 328 1.32 9.81 18.79
C LYS A 328 2.62 9.67 18.00
N GLU A 329 3.03 8.43 17.70
CA GLU A 329 4.30 8.16 17.05
C GLU A 329 4.25 8.44 15.54
N PHE A 330 3.14 8.12 14.87
CA PHE A 330 3.05 8.09 13.42
C PHE A 330 2.11 9.12 12.79
N SER A 331 1.08 9.65 13.50
CA SER A 331 0.16 10.63 12.90
C SER A 331 0.76 12.04 12.84
N TYR A 332 0.31 12.84 11.87
CA TYR A 332 0.63 14.26 11.84
C TYR A 332 -0.12 15.00 12.96
N GLY A 333 0.52 16.03 13.53
CA GLY A 333 -0.10 16.92 14.51
C GLY A 333 -0.28 16.33 15.91
N SER A 334 0.30 15.16 16.16
CA SER A 334 0.30 14.51 17.47
C SER A 334 1.57 14.84 18.27
#